data_4b861de0e9bb3af134aedb2ea0ce2688
#
_entry.id   4b861de0e9bb3af134aedb2ea0ce2688
#
_cell.length_a   1.000
_cell.length_b   1.000
_cell.length_c   1.000
_cell.angle_alpha   90.00
_cell.angle_beta   90.00
_cell.angle_gamma   90.00
#
_symmetry.space_group_name_H-M   'P 1'
#
loop_
_entity.id
_entity.type
_entity.pdbx_description
1 polymer ?
#
loop_
_entity_poly.entity_id
_entity_poly.type
_entity_poly.pdbx_seq_one_letter_code
_entity_poly.pdbx_strand_id
1 'polypeptide(L)'
;MSPSLMVYVPAIVCLFLLIHQVRRKRTSNLSLPPGPKGLPVLGNLLDLDGRQPWITFTQWASTHGNIIYCRLLGLPVVVLQSQEVAKALLENRSSIYSDRPPISTRKAIGSEFNTAQLRYSDEWRLHRRIFHQSFRPEAADAYLPTQLHKAHQLLQGIIETPERYQRHIELFASSVIMSAVYDYDAKPKDDPLLLAADKAIKVFVEVASTRTAIILETFPFLLKLPAWFPGASLKRLAIQSQKNSAAMVDIPFRYARERVMTATSNRCMISESYERIDVQNNADEFELALKSSSATAFIDQTASTLIIFVLGMMLSPNAQKRAQAEIDAVIGTERLPTFEDRSSLPYVEAVLRETLRWHPVFPLGLPHYTSDSDMYNEHYIPKGVMVVANIWAMSRDEAKYPNPNDFNPDRFFMPDGQLNDDTVDFSFGFGRRICTGKHFANASLWIAIVSLLATFRFMKPLDDDGKEVDPIFEWTTGIVSHPVSLPCRVLSRHPGTTTEKLSDIIELSV
;
A
#
# COMPACT_ATOMS: atom_id res chain seq x y z
N MET A 1 -46.98 -7.26 12.67
CA MET A 1 -46.23 -6.80 13.87
C MET A 1 -47.23 -6.46 14.95
N SER A 2 -47.06 -7.04 16.15
CA SER A 2 -47.98 -6.73 17.26
C SER A 2 -47.83 -5.27 17.68
N PRO A 3 -48.94 -4.60 18.11
CA PRO A 3 -48.92 -3.19 18.54
C PRO A 3 -47.86 -2.90 19.63
N SER A 4 -47.55 -3.88 20.45
CA SER A 4 -46.53 -3.80 21.50
C SER A 4 -45.10 -3.61 20.94
N LEU A 5 -44.76 -4.17 19.80
CA LEU A 5 -43.41 -4.00 19.18
C LEU A 5 -43.19 -2.56 18.69
N MET A 6 -44.24 -1.87 18.23
CA MET A 6 -44.14 -0.47 17.77
C MET A 6 -43.85 0.53 18.90
N VAL A 7 -44.16 0.20 20.14
CA VAL A 7 -43.90 1.06 21.31
C VAL A 7 -42.54 0.76 21.95
N TYR A 8 -42.12 -0.51 21.99
CA TYR A 8 -40.88 -0.89 22.65
C TYR A 8 -39.62 -0.51 21.83
N VAL A 9 -39.67 -0.53 20.50
CA VAL A 9 -38.52 -0.16 19.67
C VAL A 9 -38.13 1.31 19.87
N PRO A 10 -39.03 2.31 19.83
CA PRO A 10 -38.69 3.70 20.15
C PRO A 10 -38.19 3.88 21.59
N ALA A 11 -38.76 3.18 22.55
CA ALA A 11 -38.36 3.27 23.96
C ALA A 11 -36.93 2.73 24.17
N ILE A 12 -36.57 1.61 23.55
CA ILE A 12 -35.23 1.04 23.59
C ILE A 12 -34.23 1.99 22.91
N VAL A 13 -34.57 2.58 21.78
CA VAL A 13 -33.77 3.57 21.10
C VAL A 13 -33.54 4.81 21.95
N CYS A 14 -34.61 5.33 22.59
CA CYS A 14 -34.56 6.47 23.50
C CYS A 14 -33.70 6.15 24.74
N LEU A 15 -33.83 4.98 25.32
CA LEU A 15 -33.04 4.53 26.47
C LEU A 15 -31.56 4.39 26.08
N PHE A 16 -31.26 3.82 24.92
CA PHE A 16 -29.93 3.72 24.39
C PHE A 16 -29.29 5.11 24.13
N LEU A 17 -30.05 6.03 23.57
CA LEU A 17 -29.65 7.42 23.36
C LEU A 17 -29.39 8.16 24.69
N LEU A 18 -30.24 7.95 25.70
CA LEU A 18 -30.07 8.49 27.03
C LEU A 18 -28.82 7.95 27.74
N ILE A 19 -28.63 6.64 27.72
CA ILE A 19 -27.40 5.99 28.26
C ILE A 19 -26.17 6.53 27.55
N HIS A 20 -26.23 6.68 26.24
CA HIS A 20 -25.14 7.24 25.45
C HIS A 20 -24.87 8.71 25.81
N GLN A 21 -25.88 9.53 26.01
CA GLN A 21 -25.73 10.93 26.46
C GLN A 21 -25.16 11.03 27.88
N VAL A 22 -25.59 10.16 28.81
CA VAL A 22 -25.11 10.14 30.19
C VAL A 22 -23.61 9.70 30.23
N ARG A 23 -23.25 8.70 29.45
CA ARG A 23 -21.83 8.29 29.31
C ARG A 23 -20.97 9.40 28.70
N ARG A 24 -21.51 10.20 27.79
CA ARG A 24 -20.82 11.33 27.16
C ARG A 24 -20.55 12.48 28.13
N LYS A 25 -21.41 12.71 29.13
CA LYS A 25 -21.21 13.77 30.16
C LYS A 25 -20.19 13.38 31.25
N ARG A 26 -19.81 12.11 31.35
CA ARG A 26 -18.82 11.62 32.34
C ARG A 26 -17.37 11.63 31.87
N THR A 27 -17.09 11.93 30.60
CA THR A 27 -15.72 12.11 30.13
C THR A 27 -15.26 13.51 30.45
N SER A 28 -14.28 13.59 31.33
CA SER A 28 -13.44 14.68 31.83
C SER A 28 -13.55 16.05 31.13
N ASN A 29 -13.28 17.12 31.88
CA ASN A 29 -13.08 18.52 31.43
C ASN A 29 -11.92 18.70 30.40
N LEU A 30 -11.36 17.62 29.84
CA LEU A 30 -10.26 17.64 28.89
C LEU A 30 -10.82 17.85 27.47
N SER A 31 -10.25 18.80 26.76
CA SER A 31 -10.66 19.14 25.38
C SER A 31 -10.16 18.08 24.40
N LEU A 32 -11.06 17.42 23.71
CA LEU A 32 -10.72 16.59 22.54
C LEU A 32 -10.21 17.47 21.39
N PRO A 33 -9.44 16.93 20.43
CA PRO A 33 -9.11 17.68 19.21
C PRO A 33 -10.36 18.23 18.52
N PRO A 34 -10.27 19.38 17.82
CA PRO A 34 -11.39 19.96 17.09
C PRO A 34 -11.87 19.02 15.98
N GLY A 35 -13.12 19.21 15.55
CA GLY A 35 -13.66 18.41 14.47
C GLY A 35 -15.13 18.71 14.16
N PRO A 36 -15.66 18.16 13.05
CA PRO A 36 -17.02 18.40 12.64
C PRO A 36 -18.03 17.78 13.62
N LYS A 37 -19.20 18.44 13.74
CA LYS A 37 -20.30 17.94 14.57
C LYS A 37 -20.93 16.72 13.90
N GLY A 38 -20.75 15.54 14.51
CA GLY A 38 -21.36 14.30 14.02
C GLY A 38 -22.82 14.13 14.44
N LEU A 39 -23.57 13.37 13.65
CA LEU A 39 -24.94 12.94 13.96
C LEU A 39 -24.95 11.96 15.14
N PRO A 40 -26.06 11.89 15.93
CA PRO A 40 -26.23 10.82 16.92
C PRO A 40 -26.08 9.44 16.28
N VAL A 41 -25.36 8.52 16.93
CA VAL A 41 -25.07 7.15 16.48
C VAL A 41 -24.18 7.06 15.24
N LEU A 42 -24.53 7.71 14.13
CA LEU A 42 -23.80 7.66 12.87
C LEU A 42 -22.47 8.42 12.93
N GLY A 43 -22.39 9.44 13.80
CA GLY A 43 -21.22 10.34 13.80
C GLY A 43 -21.11 11.09 12.48
N ASN A 44 -19.94 11.07 11.90
CA ASN A 44 -19.60 11.77 10.65
C ASN A 44 -19.58 10.84 9.42
N LEU A 45 -20.18 9.65 9.53
CA LEU A 45 -20.11 8.67 8.43
C LEU A 45 -20.73 9.18 7.13
N LEU A 46 -21.83 9.96 7.23
CA LEU A 46 -22.53 10.50 6.06
C LEU A 46 -21.84 11.73 5.45
N ASP A 47 -20.91 12.34 6.17
CA ASP A 47 -20.12 13.48 5.68
C ASP A 47 -18.93 13.03 4.84
N LEU A 48 -18.54 11.75 4.96
CA LEU A 48 -17.41 11.20 4.25
C LEU A 48 -17.75 10.81 2.81
N ASP A 49 -16.86 11.18 1.88
CA ASP A 49 -16.86 10.56 0.57
C ASP A 49 -16.56 9.05 0.71
N GLY A 50 -17.50 8.22 0.27
CA GLY A 50 -17.39 6.77 0.39
C GLY A 50 -16.33 6.15 -0.51
N ARG A 51 -15.84 6.89 -1.52
CA ARG A 51 -14.79 6.44 -2.46
C ARG A 51 -13.43 6.99 -2.08
N GLN A 52 -13.35 8.28 -1.69
CA GLN A 52 -12.11 9.01 -1.43
C GLN A 52 -12.17 9.79 -0.11
N PRO A 53 -12.29 9.10 1.04
CA PRO A 53 -12.47 9.74 2.34
C PRO A 53 -11.32 10.70 2.72
N TRP A 54 -10.12 10.50 2.18
CA TRP A 54 -8.98 11.39 2.40
C TRP A 54 -9.21 12.80 1.89
N ILE A 55 -10.01 12.99 0.85
CA ILE A 55 -10.36 14.31 0.34
C ILE A 55 -11.23 15.05 1.35
N THR A 56 -12.26 14.39 1.90
CA THR A 56 -13.10 14.97 2.96
C THR A 56 -12.27 15.33 4.18
N PHE A 57 -11.38 14.45 4.63
CA PHE A 57 -10.48 14.76 5.75
C PHE A 57 -9.56 15.95 5.47
N THR A 58 -9.06 16.09 4.24
CA THR A 58 -8.24 17.24 3.84
C THR A 58 -9.06 18.54 3.85
N GLN A 59 -10.30 18.49 3.37
CA GLN A 59 -11.20 19.66 3.45
C GLN A 59 -11.49 20.08 4.89
N TRP A 60 -11.68 19.12 5.81
CA TRP A 60 -11.87 19.45 7.22
C TRP A 60 -10.67 20.11 7.87
N ALA A 61 -9.46 19.87 7.37
CA ALA A 61 -8.24 20.48 7.90
C ALA A 61 -8.25 22.01 7.78
N SER A 62 -8.85 22.57 6.72
CA SER A 62 -8.96 24.02 6.53
C SER A 62 -9.75 24.72 7.65
N THR A 63 -10.67 24.01 8.31
CA THR A 63 -11.52 24.56 9.38
C THR A 63 -11.07 24.12 10.76
N HIS A 64 -10.54 22.89 10.88
CA HIS A 64 -10.26 22.27 12.18
C HIS A 64 -8.76 22.10 12.48
N GLY A 65 -7.88 22.39 11.52
CA GLY A 65 -6.42 22.31 11.70
C GLY A 65 -5.85 20.89 11.48
N ASN A 66 -4.60 20.71 11.94
CA ASN A 66 -3.78 19.53 11.58
C ASN A 66 -4.08 18.28 12.38
N ILE A 67 -4.94 18.34 13.38
CA ILE A 67 -5.39 17.20 14.18
C ILE A 67 -6.90 17.29 14.34
N ILE A 68 -7.63 16.29 13.86
CA ILE A 68 -9.09 16.32 13.76
C ILE A 68 -9.65 15.11 14.50
N TYR A 69 -10.67 15.36 15.35
CA TYR A 69 -11.43 14.29 15.98
C TYR A 69 -12.80 14.14 15.31
N CYS A 70 -13.14 12.92 14.92
CA CYS A 70 -14.46 12.59 14.39
C CYS A 70 -14.95 11.24 14.94
N ARG A 71 -16.19 10.85 14.61
CA ARG A 71 -16.76 9.56 14.96
C ARG A 71 -17.36 8.90 13.72
N LEU A 72 -17.10 7.61 13.56
CA LEU A 72 -17.64 6.80 12.47
C LEU A 72 -18.41 5.63 13.09
N LEU A 73 -19.73 5.64 13.05
CA LEU A 73 -20.61 4.66 13.73
C LEU A 73 -20.21 4.43 15.20
N GLY A 74 -19.95 5.53 15.91
CA GLY A 74 -19.54 5.48 17.32
C GLY A 74 -18.06 5.20 17.56
N LEU A 75 -17.29 4.75 16.57
CA LEU A 75 -15.86 4.55 16.67
C LEU A 75 -15.15 5.91 16.69
N PRO A 76 -14.33 6.21 17.72
CA PRO A 76 -13.58 7.46 17.78
C PRO A 76 -12.38 7.37 16.84
N VAL A 77 -12.15 8.44 16.06
CA VAL A 77 -11.08 8.55 15.08
C VAL A 77 -10.39 9.89 15.24
N VAL A 78 -9.06 9.87 15.25
CA VAL A 78 -8.19 11.05 15.14
C VAL A 78 -7.48 11.00 13.80
N VAL A 79 -7.58 12.08 13.03
CA VAL A 79 -6.94 12.20 11.71
C VAL A 79 -5.81 13.23 11.81
N LEU A 80 -4.62 12.83 11.38
CA LEU A 80 -3.42 13.63 11.36
C LEU A 80 -3.18 14.15 9.95
N GLN A 81 -3.13 15.48 9.79
CA GLN A 81 -3.11 16.13 8.48
C GLN A 81 -1.71 16.59 8.03
N SER A 82 -0.74 16.68 8.95
CA SER A 82 0.62 17.15 8.66
C SER A 82 1.67 16.12 9.04
N GLN A 83 2.81 16.13 8.32
CA GLN A 83 3.97 15.30 8.63
C GLN A 83 4.51 15.56 10.03
N GLU A 84 4.51 16.82 10.48
CA GLU A 84 4.99 17.21 11.79
C GLU A 84 4.19 16.53 12.90
N VAL A 85 2.85 16.62 12.85
CA VAL A 85 1.97 15.99 13.84
C VAL A 85 2.09 14.47 13.78
N ALA A 86 2.18 13.90 12.58
CA ALA A 86 2.34 12.46 12.41
C ALA A 86 3.66 11.96 13.02
N LYS A 87 4.79 12.64 12.79
CA LYS A 87 6.07 12.31 13.42
C LYS A 87 6.00 12.47 14.94
N ALA A 88 5.42 13.57 15.43
CA ALA A 88 5.31 13.81 16.86
C ALA A 88 4.54 12.70 17.59
N LEU A 89 3.47 12.18 16.99
CA LEU A 89 2.63 11.14 17.64
C LEU A 89 3.07 9.72 17.27
N LEU A 90 3.26 9.42 15.99
CA LEU A 90 3.47 8.05 15.51
C LEU A 90 4.93 7.58 15.61
N GLU A 91 5.90 8.51 15.66
CA GLU A 91 7.33 8.20 15.83
C GLU A 91 7.79 8.49 17.27
N ASN A 92 7.74 9.78 17.69
CA ASN A 92 8.28 10.17 18.98
C ASN A 92 7.49 9.59 20.17
N ARG A 93 6.18 9.36 19.99
CA ARG A 93 5.29 8.73 20.99
C ARG A 93 4.84 7.34 20.58
N SER A 94 5.65 6.65 19.80
CA SER A 94 5.33 5.32 19.22
C SER A 94 4.95 4.25 20.24
N SER A 95 5.34 4.37 21.52
CA SER A 95 4.91 3.46 22.58
C SER A 95 3.39 3.46 22.80
N ILE A 96 2.72 4.61 22.58
CA ILE A 96 1.28 4.77 22.72
C ILE A 96 0.56 4.48 21.39
N TYR A 97 1.14 4.89 20.26
CA TYR A 97 0.47 4.92 18.95
C TYR A 97 0.83 3.76 18.01
N SER A 98 1.55 2.75 18.47
CA SER A 98 1.96 1.64 17.59
C SER A 98 1.01 0.45 17.55
N ASP A 99 -0.10 0.48 18.29
CA ASP A 99 -1.08 -0.61 18.21
C ASP A 99 -1.93 -0.52 16.91
N ARG A 100 -2.73 -1.53 16.64
CA ARG A 100 -3.71 -1.57 15.55
C ARG A 100 -5.12 -1.69 16.12
N PRO A 101 -6.14 -1.14 15.42
CA PRO A 101 -7.53 -1.36 15.82
C PRO A 101 -7.81 -2.85 15.98
N PRO A 102 -8.55 -3.25 17.02
CA PRO A 102 -9.00 -4.63 17.14
C PRO A 102 -9.99 -4.92 16.00
N ILE A 103 -9.62 -5.83 15.11
CA ILE A 103 -10.48 -6.28 14.00
C ILE A 103 -11.03 -7.64 14.37
N SER A 104 -12.28 -7.66 14.88
CA SER A 104 -12.94 -8.88 15.36
C SER A 104 -13.20 -9.91 14.26
N THR A 105 -13.23 -9.43 13.02
CA THR A 105 -13.58 -10.21 11.83
C THR A 105 -12.39 -10.89 11.14
N ARG A 106 -11.15 -10.64 11.59
CA ARG A 106 -9.92 -11.19 10.97
C ARG A 106 -10.00 -12.69 10.67
N LYS A 107 -10.41 -13.48 11.66
CA LYS A 107 -10.56 -14.94 11.51
C LYS A 107 -11.61 -15.30 10.45
N ALA A 108 -12.72 -14.59 10.43
CA ALA A 108 -13.82 -14.86 9.51
C ALA A 108 -13.45 -14.56 8.04
N ILE A 109 -12.56 -13.60 7.81
CA ILE A 109 -12.09 -13.21 6.47
C ILE A 109 -10.74 -13.84 6.09
N GLY A 110 -10.11 -14.61 7.00
CA GLY A 110 -8.84 -15.28 6.76
C GLY A 110 -7.62 -14.36 6.72
N SER A 111 -7.65 -13.22 7.44
CA SER A 111 -6.55 -12.24 7.46
C SER A 111 -5.65 -12.34 8.70
N GLU A 112 -5.71 -13.45 9.43
CA GLU A 112 -4.91 -13.64 10.66
C GLU A 112 -3.40 -13.62 10.39
N PHE A 113 -2.97 -14.05 9.21
CA PHE A 113 -1.57 -14.03 8.77
C PHE A 113 -1.00 -12.62 8.59
N ASN A 114 -1.85 -11.62 8.35
CA ASN A 114 -1.42 -10.29 7.91
C ASN A 114 -0.72 -9.52 9.04
N THR A 115 0.59 -9.44 8.97
CA THR A 115 1.46 -8.73 9.93
C THR A 115 1.08 -7.25 10.09
N ALA A 116 0.61 -6.61 9.00
CA ALA A 116 0.26 -5.20 9.01
C ALA A 116 -0.97 -4.91 9.90
N GLN A 117 -1.84 -5.93 10.11
CA GLN A 117 -3.03 -5.85 10.95
C GLN A 117 -2.83 -6.40 12.37
N LEU A 118 -1.69 -7.03 12.66
CA LEU A 118 -1.40 -7.56 13.98
C LEU A 118 -1.34 -6.43 15.02
N ARG A 119 -1.91 -6.68 16.19
CA ARG A 119 -1.74 -5.81 17.35
C ARG A 119 -0.28 -5.76 17.78
N TYR A 120 0.09 -4.73 18.55
CA TYR A 120 1.45 -4.60 19.08
C TYR A 120 1.67 -5.66 20.17
N SER A 121 2.30 -6.77 19.81
CA SER A 121 2.46 -8.00 20.61
C SER A 121 3.83 -8.63 20.35
N ASP A 122 4.15 -9.70 21.06
CA ASP A 122 5.37 -10.48 20.83
C ASP A 122 5.32 -11.20 19.48
N GLU A 123 4.15 -11.69 19.07
CA GLU A 123 3.90 -12.23 17.73
C GLU A 123 4.25 -11.19 16.64
N TRP A 124 3.75 -9.97 16.78
CA TRP A 124 4.09 -8.89 15.83
C TRP A 124 5.60 -8.58 15.85
N ARG A 125 6.26 -8.59 17.02
CA ARG A 125 7.71 -8.36 17.11
C ARG A 125 8.49 -9.46 16.41
N LEU A 126 8.04 -10.72 16.53
CA LEU A 126 8.65 -11.86 15.83
C LEU A 126 8.53 -11.68 14.30
N HIS A 127 7.35 -11.36 13.77
CA HIS A 127 7.15 -11.08 12.36
C HIS A 127 8.05 -9.91 11.89
N ARG A 128 8.13 -8.82 12.67
CA ARG A 128 9.01 -7.67 12.33
C ARG A 128 10.47 -8.05 12.32
N ARG A 129 10.91 -8.94 13.19
CA ARG A 129 12.28 -9.45 13.22
C ARG A 129 12.59 -10.25 11.95
N ILE A 130 11.69 -11.14 11.54
CA ILE A 130 11.83 -11.93 10.31
C ILE A 130 11.95 -11.00 9.09
N PHE A 131 11.06 -10.03 8.94
CA PHE A 131 11.14 -9.04 7.87
C PHE A 131 12.43 -8.22 7.89
N HIS A 132 12.82 -7.73 9.06
CA HIS A 132 14.02 -6.92 9.21
C HIS A 132 15.28 -7.68 8.82
N GLN A 133 15.36 -8.96 9.14
CA GLN A 133 16.50 -9.79 8.77
C GLN A 133 16.68 -9.93 7.25
N SER A 134 15.57 -9.97 6.50
CA SER A 134 15.59 -10.18 5.05
C SER A 134 15.54 -8.89 4.22
N PHE A 135 14.96 -7.79 4.76
CA PHE A 135 14.69 -6.57 3.99
C PHE A 135 15.26 -5.28 4.60
N ARG A 136 16.14 -5.36 5.62
CA ARG A 136 16.93 -4.20 6.03
C ARG A 136 17.86 -3.76 4.89
N PRO A 137 18.40 -2.51 4.89
CA PRO A 137 19.17 -1.98 3.76
C PRO A 137 20.20 -2.98 3.21
N GLU A 138 21.11 -3.45 4.07
CA GLU A 138 22.24 -4.31 3.69
C GLU A 138 21.78 -5.72 3.20
N ALA A 139 20.63 -6.20 3.71
CA ALA A 139 20.09 -7.48 3.27
C ALA A 139 19.33 -7.36 1.95
N ALA A 140 18.68 -6.21 1.72
CA ALA A 140 17.91 -5.93 0.51
C ALA A 140 18.83 -5.89 -0.74
N ASP A 141 20.08 -5.47 -0.60
CA ASP A 141 21.06 -5.42 -1.70
C ASP A 141 21.31 -6.78 -2.34
N ALA A 142 21.16 -7.86 -1.59
CA ALA A 142 21.29 -9.21 -2.12
C ALA A 142 20.25 -9.59 -3.19
N TYR A 143 19.13 -8.86 -3.25
CA TYR A 143 18.07 -9.09 -4.23
C TYR A 143 18.18 -8.20 -5.48
N LEU A 144 19.15 -7.26 -5.53
CA LEU A 144 19.33 -6.35 -6.66
C LEU A 144 19.49 -7.08 -8.01
N PRO A 145 20.29 -8.17 -8.11
CA PRO A 145 20.41 -8.91 -9.37
C PRO A 145 19.07 -9.50 -9.83
N THR A 146 18.28 -10.04 -8.89
CA THR A 146 16.94 -10.56 -9.19
C THR A 146 16.00 -9.46 -9.67
N GLN A 147 16.00 -8.30 -9.01
CA GLN A 147 15.17 -7.16 -9.40
C GLN A 147 15.53 -6.65 -10.79
N LEU A 148 16.83 -6.55 -11.11
CA LEU A 148 17.31 -6.18 -12.44
C LEU A 148 16.85 -7.18 -13.50
N HIS A 149 17.05 -8.47 -13.27
CA HIS A 149 16.60 -9.53 -14.19
C HIS A 149 15.09 -9.46 -14.44
N LYS A 150 14.28 -9.24 -13.38
CA LYS A 150 12.81 -9.09 -13.53
C LYS A 150 12.43 -7.79 -14.26
N ALA A 151 13.19 -6.72 -14.11
CA ALA A 151 13.00 -5.50 -14.90
C ALA A 151 13.26 -5.75 -16.40
N HIS A 152 14.27 -6.54 -16.75
CA HIS A 152 14.51 -6.94 -18.14
C HIS A 152 13.34 -7.77 -18.70
N GLN A 153 12.79 -8.72 -17.92
CA GLN A 153 11.60 -9.49 -18.30
C GLN A 153 10.37 -8.59 -18.51
N LEU A 154 10.21 -7.54 -17.68
CA LEU A 154 9.17 -6.53 -17.86
C LEU A 154 9.29 -5.83 -19.22
N LEU A 155 10.50 -5.40 -19.60
CA LEU A 155 10.71 -4.74 -20.89
C LEU A 155 10.38 -5.67 -22.06
N GLN A 156 10.84 -6.91 -22.03
CA GLN A 156 10.55 -7.92 -23.06
C GLN A 156 9.04 -8.15 -23.21
N GLY A 157 8.31 -8.30 -22.10
CA GLY A 157 6.86 -8.46 -22.13
C GLY A 157 6.13 -7.26 -22.74
N ILE A 158 6.55 -6.03 -22.42
CA ILE A 158 5.93 -4.82 -22.97
C ILE A 158 6.24 -4.67 -24.47
N ILE A 159 7.43 -5.03 -24.94
CA ILE A 159 7.74 -5.01 -26.40
C ILE A 159 6.84 -5.99 -27.15
N GLU A 160 6.59 -7.19 -26.60
CA GLU A 160 5.74 -8.20 -27.21
C GLU A 160 4.26 -7.77 -27.29
N THR A 161 3.75 -7.17 -26.20
CA THR A 161 2.33 -6.82 -26.06
C THR A 161 2.17 -5.50 -25.31
N PRO A 162 2.50 -4.35 -25.98
CA PRO A 162 2.49 -3.04 -25.31
C PRO A 162 1.11 -2.60 -24.81
N GLU A 163 0.03 -3.09 -25.43
CA GLU A 163 -1.34 -2.85 -24.96
C GLU A 163 -1.67 -3.52 -23.63
N ARG A 164 -0.83 -4.50 -23.21
CA ARG A 164 -0.95 -5.20 -21.92
C ARG A 164 0.06 -4.74 -20.88
N TYR A 165 0.64 -3.55 -21.04
CA TYR A 165 1.70 -3.05 -20.17
C TYR A 165 1.35 -3.11 -18.67
N GLN A 166 0.10 -2.84 -18.29
CA GLN A 166 -0.34 -2.94 -16.89
C GLN A 166 -0.18 -4.38 -16.37
N ARG A 167 -0.54 -5.38 -17.17
CA ARG A 167 -0.37 -6.79 -16.78
C ARG A 167 1.10 -7.16 -16.64
N HIS A 168 1.97 -6.63 -17.47
CA HIS A 168 3.42 -6.85 -17.35
C HIS A 168 4.00 -6.18 -16.10
N ILE A 169 3.51 -4.98 -15.73
CA ILE A 169 3.86 -4.31 -14.47
C ILE A 169 3.41 -5.14 -13.26
N GLU A 170 2.18 -5.66 -13.26
CA GLU A 170 1.67 -6.55 -12.21
C GLU A 170 2.52 -7.82 -12.09
N LEU A 171 2.88 -8.43 -13.22
CA LEU A 171 3.72 -9.62 -13.26
C LEU A 171 5.13 -9.33 -12.73
N PHE A 172 5.72 -8.19 -13.09
CA PHE A 172 7.01 -7.75 -12.56
C PHE A 172 6.97 -7.67 -11.03
N ALA A 173 6.05 -6.90 -10.45
CA ALA A 173 5.94 -6.72 -9.01
C ALA A 173 5.76 -8.06 -8.28
N SER A 174 4.83 -8.89 -8.76
CA SER A 174 4.56 -10.21 -8.17
C SER A 174 5.76 -11.16 -8.31
N SER A 175 6.46 -11.16 -9.46
CA SER A 175 7.61 -12.03 -9.70
C SER A 175 8.80 -11.68 -8.83
N VAL A 176 9.05 -10.38 -8.60
CA VAL A 176 10.12 -9.90 -7.71
C VAL A 176 9.90 -10.43 -6.30
N ILE A 177 8.68 -10.31 -5.77
CA ILE A 177 8.35 -10.82 -4.44
C ILE A 177 8.42 -12.36 -4.37
N MET A 178 7.88 -13.06 -5.38
CA MET A 178 7.91 -14.52 -5.40
C MET A 178 9.33 -15.06 -5.42
N SER A 179 10.23 -14.44 -6.18
CA SER A 179 11.64 -14.83 -6.20
C SER A 179 12.33 -14.52 -4.86
N ALA A 180 12.15 -13.31 -4.30
CA ALA A 180 12.83 -12.90 -3.08
C ALA A 180 12.35 -13.64 -1.83
N VAL A 181 11.06 -14.00 -1.76
CA VAL A 181 10.46 -14.63 -0.58
C VAL A 181 10.48 -16.15 -0.66
N TYR A 182 10.15 -16.73 -1.83
CA TYR A 182 9.89 -18.15 -1.99
C TYR A 182 10.86 -18.88 -2.92
N ASP A 183 11.85 -18.21 -3.50
CA ASP A 183 12.71 -18.76 -4.57
C ASP A 183 11.87 -19.34 -5.72
N TYR A 184 10.81 -18.62 -6.09
CA TYR A 184 9.88 -19.06 -7.14
C TYR A 184 10.02 -18.17 -8.36
N ASP A 185 10.34 -18.78 -9.49
CA ASP A 185 10.37 -18.10 -10.79
C ASP A 185 9.01 -18.21 -11.46
N ALA A 186 8.27 -17.08 -11.42
CA ALA A 186 6.90 -17.03 -11.91
C ALA A 186 6.85 -17.12 -13.45
N LYS A 187 5.92 -17.92 -13.96
CA LYS A 187 5.69 -18.06 -15.40
C LYS A 187 5.08 -16.77 -15.97
N PRO A 188 5.46 -16.36 -17.19
CA PRO A 188 4.93 -15.16 -17.84
C PRO A 188 3.41 -15.19 -18.07
N LYS A 189 2.83 -16.38 -18.26
CA LYS A 189 1.40 -16.56 -18.53
C LYS A 189 0.82 -17.64 -17.64
N ASP A 190 -0.38 -17.37 -17.14
CA ASP A 190 -1.24 -18.34 -16.41
C ASP A 190 -0.55 -19.06 -15.24
N ASP A 191 0.34 -18.36 -14.54
CA ASP A 191 1.00 -18.89 -13.36
C ASP A 191 -0.01 -19.23 -12.25
N PRO A 192 -0.11 -20.47 -11.79
CA PRO A 192 -1.13 -20.88 -10.84
C PRO A 192 -0.96 -20.24 -9.46
N LEU A 193 0.28 -19.95 -9.02
CA LEU A 193 0.53 -19.30 -7.73
C LEU A 193 0.17 -17.82 -7.79
N LEU A 194 0.54 -17.13 -8.86
CA LEU A 194 0.17 -15.72 -9.06
C LEU A 194 -1.35 -15.55 -9.20
N LEU A 195 -2.03 -16.43 -9.96
CA LEU A 195 -3.48 -16.39 -10.08
C LEU A 195 -4.20 -16.62 -8.74
N ALA A 196 -3.67 -17.51 -7.91
CA ALA A 196 -4.22 -17.75 -6.56
C ALA A 196 -4.05 -16.54 -5.66
N ALA A 197 -2.88 -15.90 -5.71
CA ALA A 197 -2.58 -14.71 -4.93
C ALA A 197 -3.40 -13.50 -5.40
N ASP A 198 -3.49 -13.24 -6.70
CA ASP A 198 -4.33 -12.18 -7.28
C ASP A 198 -5.80 -12.31 -6.82
N LYS A 199 -6.35 -13.53 -6.86
CA LYS A 199 -7.71 -13.78 -6.37
C LYS A 199 -7.85 -13.48 -4.89
N ALA A 200 -6.86 -13.86 -4.08
CA ALA A 200 -6.88 -13.63 -2.65
C ALA A 200 -6.83 -12.12 -2.34
N ILE A 201 -5.89 -11.39 -2.97
CA ILE A 201 -5.71 -9.95 -2.76
C ILE A 201 -6.95 -9.16 -3.19
N LYS A 202 -7.53 -9.46 -4.36
CA LYS A 202 -8.75 -8.77 -4.85
C LYS A 202 -9.89 -8.89 -3.85
N VAL A 203 -10.19 -10.10 -3.40
CA VAL A 203 -11.26 -10.32 -2.42
C VAL A 203 -10.90 -9.70 -1.06
N PHE A 204 -9.63 -9.80 -0.64
CA PHE A 204 -9.15 -9.20 0.61
C PHE A 204 -9.32 -7.66 0.61
N VAL A 205 -8.91 -6.98 -0.46
CA VAL A 205 -9.04 -5.52 -0.60
C VAL A 205 -10.51 -5.08 -0.56
N GLU A 206 -11.41 -5.84 -1.17
CA GLU A 206 -12.85 -5.58 -1.14
C GLU A 206 -13.42 -5.70 0.28
N VAL A 207 -13.06 -6.77 1.00
CA VAL A 207 -13.49 -6.98 2.40
C VAL A 207 -12.87 -5.97 3.35
N ALA A 208 -11.60 -5.62 3.12
CA ALA A 208 -10.85 -4.67 3.94
C ALA A 208 -11.16 -3.20 3.61
N SER A 209 -12.04 -2.94 2.62
CA SER A 209 -12.46 -1.57 2.31
C SER A 209 -13.03 -0.89 3.57
N THR A 210 -12.76 0.40 3.73
CA THR A 210 -13.17 1.18 4.91
C THR A 210 -14.64 1.02 5.23
N ARG A 211 -15.51 1.06 4.21
CA ARG A 211 -16.96 0.87 4.37
C ARG A 211 -17.32 -0.52 4.90
N THR A 212 -16.78 -1.57 4.28
CA THR A 212 -17.06 -2.96 4.67
C THR A 212 -16.51 -3.25 6.06
N ALA A 213 -15.29 -2.81 6.38
CA ALA A 213 -14.68 -2.97 7.69
C ALA A 213 -15.52 -2.31 8.79
N ILE A 214 -15.95 -1.06 8.62
CA ILE A 214 -16.81 -0.36 9.58
C ILE A 214 -18.14 -1.10 9.78
N ILE A 215 -18.79 -1.56 8.71
CA ILE A 215 -20.04 -2.29 8.79
C ILE A 215 -19.86 -3.61 9.57
N LEU A 216 -18.83 -4.37 9.26
CA LEU A 216 -18.59 -5.67 9.91
C LEU A 216 -18.18 -5.52 11.38
N GLU A 217 -17.40 -4.49 11.72
CA GLU A 217 -17.05 -4.22 13.13
C GLU A 217 -18.25 -3.71 13.94
N THR A 218 -19.15 -2.94 13.30
CA THR A 218 -20.36 -2.44 13.98
C THR A 218 -21.43 -3.51 14.09
N PHE A 219 -21.57 -4.37 13.07
CA PHE A 219 -22.60 -5.41 12.98
C PHE A 219 -22.00 -6.81 12.74
N PRO A 220 -21.20 -7.35 13.66
CA PRO A 220 -20.50 -8.64 13.48
C PRO A 220 -21.46 -9.82 13.33
N PHE A 221 -22.74 -9.67 13.75
CA PHE A 221 -23.76 -10.69 13.55
C PHE A 221 -24.04 -11.00 12.07
N LEU A 222 -23.75 -10.07 11.15
CA LEU A 222 -23.91 -10.29 9.70
C LEU A 222 -23.07 -11.49 9.20
N LEU A 223 -21.95 -11.75 9.85
CA LEU A 223 -21.12 -12.93 9.57
C LEU A 223 -21.68 -14.25 10.14
N LYS A 224 -22.68 -14.16 11.05
CA LYS A 224 -23.37 -15.35 11.59
C LYS A 224 -24.58 -15.77 10.75
N LEU A 225 -25.01 -14.93 9.79
CA LEU A 225 -26.09 -15.26 8.89
C LEU A 225 -25.76 -16.51 8.06
N PRO A 226 -26.73 -17.40 7.78
CA PRO A 226 -26.52 -18.49 6.83
C PRO A 226 -26.17 -17.93 5.44
N ALA A 227 -25.23 -18.57 4.72
CA ALA A 227 -24.77 -18.07 3.42
C ALA A 227 -25.85 -17.97 2.34
N TRP A 228 -26.92 -18.77 2.47
CA TRP A 228 -28.09 -18.77 1.59
C TRP A 228 -29.07 -17.63 1.86
N PHE A 229 -28.96 -16.96 3.03
CA PHE A 229 -29.92 -15.95 3.44
C PHE A 229 -29.86 -14.72 2.52
N PRO A 230 -31.03 -14.15 2.10
CA PRO A 230 -31.05 -12.88 1.37
C PRO A 230 -30.31 -11.78 2.20
N GLY A 231 -29.36 -11.06 1.58
CA GLY A 231 -28.56 -10.05 2.29
C GLY A 231 -27.25 -10.58 2.92
N ALA A 232 -26.96 -11.89 2.87
CA ALA A 232 -25.71 -12.47 3.37
C ALA A 232 -24.51 -12.33 2.41
N SER A 233 -24.47 -11.28 1.57
CA SER A 233 -23.37 -11.03 0.62
C SER A 233 -22.02 -10.91 1.33
N LEU A 234 -21.95 -10.20 2.45
CA LEU A 234 -20.73 -10.05 3.23
C LEU A 234 -20.25 -11.38 3.84
N LYS A 235 -21.17 -12.27 4.24
CA LYS A 235 -20.83 -13.63 4.68
C LYS A 235 -20.23 -14.47 3.56
N ARG A 236 -20.81 -14.43 2.37
CA ARG A 236 -20.29 -15.15 1.21
C ARG A 236 -18.91 -14.63 0.82
N LEU A 237 -18.74 -13.31 0.80
CA LEU A 237 -17.47 -12.66 0.52
C LEU A 237 -16.40 -13.06 1.57
N ALA A 238 -16.75 -13.09 2.85
CA ALA A 238 -15.86 -13.52 3.92
C ALA A 238 -15.41 -15.00 3.76
N ILE A 239 -16.32 -15.91 3.42
CA ILE A 239 -16.00 -17.32 3.15
C ILE A 239 -15.03 -17.44 1.97
N GLN A 240 -15.29 -16.69 0.89
CA GLN A 240 -14.42 -16.68 -0.28
C GLN A 240 -13.03 -16.12 0.05
N SER A 241 -12.98 -15.02 0.82
CA SER A 241 -11.73 -14.43 1.30
C SER A 241 -10.93 -15.44 2.10
N GLN A 242 -11.54 -16.11 3.09
CA GLN A 242 -10.88 -17.10 3.92
C GLN A 242 -10.27 -18.25 3.09
N LYS A 243 -11.04 -18.80 2.13
CA LYS A 243 -10.55 -19.87 1.25
C LYS A 243 -9.37 -19.41 0.39
N ASN A 244 -9.47 -18.24 -0.24
CA ASN A 244 -8.44 -17.71 -1.11
C ASN A 244 -7.17 -17.34 -0.32
N SER A 245 -7.33 -16.73 0.86
CA SER A 245 -6.21 -16.39 1.74
C SER A 245 -5.47 -17.64 2.22
N ALA A 246 -6.18 -18.71 2.58
CA ALA A 246 -5.55 -19.98 2.95
C ALA A 246 -4.69 -20.54 1.79
N ALA A 247 -5.20 -20.52 0.57
CA ALA A 247 -4.45 -20.98 -0.59
C ALA A 247 -3.19 -20.14 -0.86
N MET A 248 -3.32 -18.79 -0.76
CA MET A 248 -2.20 -17.86 -0.92
C MET A 248 -1.11 -18.05 0.15
N VAL A 249 -1.50 -18.38 1.37
CA VAL A 249 -0.57 -18.59 2.49
C VAL A 249 0.10 -19.95 2.40
N ASP A 250 -0.67 -21.01 2.09
CA ASP A 250 -0.20 -22.40 2.22
C ASP A 250 0.59 -22.89 1.01
N ILE A 251 0.16 -22.56 -0.20
CA ILE A 251 0.71 -23.18 -1.40
C ILE A 251 2.14 -22.69 -1.68
N PRO A 252 2.45 -21.36 -1.70
CA PRO A 252 3.81 -20.91 -1.96
C PRO A 252 4.77 -21.29 -0.82
N PHE A 253 4.30 -21.26 0.42
CA PHE A 253 5.13 -21.63 1.57
C PHE A 253 5.54 -23.09 1.52
N ARG A 254 4.61 -24.00 1.22
CA ARG A 254 4.90 -25.42 1.06
C ARG A 254 5.91 -25.68 -0.06
N TYR A 255 5.74 -25.03 -1.21
CA TYR A 255 6.70 -25.11 -2.31
C TYR A 255 8.12 -24.72 -1.86
N ALA A 256 8.28 -23.56 -1.23
CA ALA A 256 9.59 -23.10 -0.78
C ALA A 256 10.18 -24.01 0.31
N ARG A 257 9.36 -24.44 1.28
CA ARG A 257 9.76 -25.35 2.34
C ARG A 257 10.30 -26.67 1.80
N GLU A 258 9.62 -27.27 0.83
CA GLU A 258 10.06 -28.52 0.16
C GLU A 258 11.44 -28.34 -0.47
N ARG A 259 11.69 -27.24 -1.16
CA ARG A 259 12.99 -26.90 -1.77
C ARG A 259 14.10 -26.72 -0.72
N VAL A 260 13.81 -26.07 0.39
CA VAL A 260 14.76 -25.94 1.49
C VAL A 260 15.10 -27.31 2.08
N MET A 261 14.10 -28.15 2.35
CA MET A 261 14.32 -29.48 2.93
C MET A 261 15.06 -30.43 1.99
N THR A 262 14.98 -30.23 0.68
CA THR A 262 15.74 -31.01 -0.33
C THR A 262 17.06 -30.36 -0.73
N ALA A 263 17.46 -29.27 -0.08
CA ALA A 263 18.68 -28.50 -0.39
C ALA A 263 18.76 -28.05 -1.85
N THR A 264 17.63 -27.74 -2.48
CA THR A 264 17.53 -27.25 -3.87
C THR A 264 17.12 -25.77 -3.94
N SER A 265 16.93 -25.12 -2.79
CA SER A 265 16.56 -23.71 -2.70
C SER A 265 17.79 -22.82 -2.90
N ASN A 266 17.61 -21.76 -3.72
CA ASN A 266 18.53 -20.64 -3.71
C ASN A 266 18.26 -19.74 -2.50
N ARG A 267 19.05 -18.66 -2.39
CA ARG A 267 18.89 -17.66 -1.35
C ARG A 267 17.52 -16.95 -1.49
N CYS A 268 16.70 -17.02 -0.45
CA CYS A 268 15.43 -16.30 -0.33
C CYS A 268 15.08 -16.09 1.16
N MET A 269 14.05 -15.29 1.43
CA MET A 269 13.61 -15.01 2.81
C MET A 269 13.35 -16.31 3.62
N ILE A 270 12.72 -17.31 3.00
CA ILE A 270 12.39 -18.58 3.66
C ILE A 270 13.66 -19.40 3.91
N SER A 271 14.54 -19.58 2.92
CA SER A 271 15.78 -20.36 3.10
C SER A 271 16.68 -19.75 4.18
N GLU A 272 16.91 -18.44 4.14
CA GLU A 272 17.69 -17.74 5.16
C GLU A 272 17.08 -17.82 6.57
N SER A 273 15.75 -17.85 6.65
CA SER A 273 15.06 -17.96 7.93
C SER A 273 15.19 -19.35 8.53
N TYR A 274 15.16 -20.41 7.71
CA TYR A 274 15.39 -21.78 8.17
C TYR A 274 16.82 -22.01 8.68
N GLU A 275 17.84 -21.36 8.07
CA GLU A 275 19.22 -21.41 8.58
C GLU A 275 19.37 -20.82 10.00
N ARG A 276 18.44 -19.96 10.40
CA ARG A 276 18.44 -19.25 11.70
C ARG A 276 17.48 -19.86 12.72
N ILE A 277 16.74 -20.92 12.35
CA ILE A 277 15.85 -21.59 13.28
C ILE A 277 16.67 -22.27 14.38
N ASP A 278 16.48 -21.85 15.62
CA ASP A 278 16.94 -22.58 16.78
C ASP A 278 15.93 -23.69 17.08
N VAL A 279 16.28 -24.91 16.68
CA VAL A 279 15.43 -26.12 16.82
C VAL A 279 15.06 -26.41 18.29
N GLN A 280 15.79 -25.85 19.26
CA GLN A 280 15.55 -26.08 20.66
C GLN A 280 14.52 -25.12 21.30
N ASN A 281 14.21 -23.99 20.62
CA ASN A 281 13.34 -22.96 21.19
C ASN A 281 12.21 -22.56 20.20
N ASN A 282 10.99 -23.11 20.36
CA ASN A 282 9.76 -22.68 19.69
C ASN A 282 9.79 -22.72 18.13
N ALA A 283 10.34 -23.78 17.53
CA ALA A 283 10.42 -23.93 16.07
C ALA A 283 9.06 -23.82 15.38
N ASP A 284 7.99 -24.37 15.95
CA ASP A 284 6.63 -24.31 15.39
C ASP A 284 6.07 -22.89 15.37
N GLU A 285 6.29 -22.11 16.43
CA GLU A 285 5.86 -20.70 16.50
C GLU A 285 6.61 -19.85 15.47
N PHE A 286 7.91 -20.09 15.33
CA PHE A 286 8.73 -19.41 14.33
C PHE A 286 8.31 -19.76 12.89
N GLU A 287 8.07 -21.04 12.60
CA GLU A 287 7.61 -21.49 11.27
C GLU A 287 6.25 -20.87 10.92
N LEU A 288 5.31 -20.80 11.88
CA LEU A 288 4.03 -20.13 11.68
C LEU A 288 4.18 -18.64 11.42
N ALA A 289 5.06 -17.97 12.18
CA ALA A 289 5.38 -16.56 11.99
C ALA A 289 6.05 -16.31 10.62
N LEU A 290 6.99 -17.17 10.23
CA LEU A 290 7.65 -17.12 8.92
C LEU A 290 6.64 -17.26 7.78
N LYS A 291 5.78 -18.27 7.85
CA LYS A 291 4.70 -18.50 6.89
C LYS A 291 3.78 -17.30 6.75
N SER A 292 3.36 -16.73 7.86
CA SER A 292 2.49 -15.56 7.91
C SER A 292 3.17 -14.29 7.38
N SER A 293 4.44 -14.08 7.73
CA SER A 293 5.25 -12.98 7.23
C SER A 293 5.45 -13.08 5.72
N SER A 294 5.81 -14.26 5.22
CA SER A 294 6.01 -14.53 3.79
C SER A 294 4.76 -14.19 2.98
N ALA A 295 3.59 -14.63 3.45
CA ALA A 295 2.32 -14.29 2.81
C ALA A 295 1.98 -12.79 2.89
N THR A 296 2.37 -12.11 3.99
CA THR A 296 2.18 -10.65 4.11
C THR A 296 3.07 -9.88 3.12
N ALA A 297 4.28 -10.34 2.83
CA ALA A 297 5.16 -9.71 1.85
C ALA A 297 4.53 -9.65 0.46
N PHE A 298 3.67 -10.60 0.12
CA PHE A 298 2.96 -10.65 -1.16
C PHE A 298 1.90 -9.54 -1.32
N ILE A 299 1.48 -8.88 -0.22
CA ILE A 299 0.57 -7.72 -0.29
C ILE A 299 1.39 -6.48 -0.67
N ASP A 300 2.08 -6.56 -1.81
CA ASP A 300 2.92 -5.51 -2.38
C ASP A 300 2.12 -4.53 -3.22
N GLN A 301 2.55 -3.26 -3.23
CA GLN A 301 1.91 -2.19 -3.99
C GLN A 301 2.85 -1.56 -5.04
N THR A 302 3.93 -2.23 -5.38
CA THR A 302 4.89 -1.79 -6.41
C THR A 302 4.20 -1.59 -7.75
N ALA A 303 3.32 -2.52 -8.16
CA ALA A 303 2.55 -2.40 -9.38
C ALA A 303 1.67 -1.14 -9.41
N SER A 304 0.93 -0.87 -8.33
CA SER A 304 0.10 0.32 -8.19
C SER A 304 0.92 1.61 -8.33
N THR A 305 2.10 1.66 -7.72
CA THR A 305 3.01 2.80 -7.80
C THR A 305 3.57 2.98 -9.22
N LEU A 306 3.90 1.90 -9.92
CA LEU A 306 4.37 1.96 -11.32
C LEU A 306 3.26 2.39 -12.29
N ILE A 307 2.00 2.03 -12.04
CA ILE A 307 0.86 2.53 -12.84
C ILE A 307 0.69 4.06 -12.64
N ILE A 308 0.88 4.55 -11.41
CA ILE A 308 0.90 5.99 -11.10
C ILE A 308 2.07 6.69 -11.78
N PHE A 309 3.26 6.06 -11.81
CA PHE A 309 4.40 6.56 -12.57
C PHE A 309 4.07 6.70 -14.06
N VAL A 310 3.46 5.68 -14.69
CA VAL A 310 3.05 5.75 -16.11
C VAL A 310 2.07 6.90 -16.35
N LEU A 311 1.09 7.08 -15.45
CA LEU A 311 0.17 8.21 -15.51
C LEU A 311 0.91 9.56 -15.42
N GLY A 312 1.84 9.69 -14.46
CA GLY A 312 2.67 10.89 -14.30
C GLY A 312 3.48 11.22 -15.54
N MET A 313 4.12 10.22 -16.15
CA MET A 313 4.90 10.40 -17.38
C MET A 313 4.04 10.78 -18.59
N MET A 314 2.87 10.17 -18.71
CA MET A 314 1.91 10.48 -19.78
C MET A 314 1.36 11.91 -19.67
N LEU A 315 1.05 12.38 -18.46
CA LEU A 315 0.52 13.71 -18.20
C LEU A 315 1.60 14.80 -18.15
N SER A 316 2.88 14.43 -17.96
CA SER A 316 4.01 15.35 -17.87
C SER A 316 5.11 15.01 -18.88
N PRO A 317 4.87 15.22 -20.20
CA PRO A 317 5.81 14.82 -21.25
C PRO A 317 7.18 15.51 -21.12
N ASN A 318 7.26 16.70 -20.53
CA ASN A 318 8.52 17.41 -20.30
C ASN A 318 9.36 16.71 -19.22
N ALA A 319 8.74 16.24 -18.13
CA ALA A 319 9.44 15.45 -17.10
C ALA A 319 9.96 14.14 -17.70
N GLN A 320 9.15 13.46 -18.51
CA GLN A 320 9.57 12.25 -19.22
C GLN A 320 10.76 12.50 -20.13
N LYS A 321 10.73 13.56 -20.98
CA LYS A 321 11.83 13.91 -21.88
C LYS A 321 13.12 14.23 -21.14
N ARG A 322 13.04 14.95 -20.00
CA ARG A 322 14.24 15.29 -19.21
C ARG A 322 14.86 14.07 -18.58
N ALA A 323 14.05 13.17 -17.99
CA ALA A 323 14.56 11.91 -17.46
C ALA A 323 15.22 11.06 -18.54
N GLN A 324 14.62 11.00 -19.72
CA GLN A 324 15.18 10.28 -20.86
C GLN A 324 16.49 10.91 -21.36
N ALA A 325 16.58 12.25 -21.41
CA ALA A 325 17.80 12.95 -21.79
C ALA A 325 18.96 12.73 -20.79
N GLU A 326 18.65 12.68 -19.46
CA GLU A 326 19.64 12.34 -18.46
C GLU A 326 20.18 10.91 -18.66
N ILE A 327 19.29 9.94 -18.89
CA ILE A 327 19.67 8.54 -19.16
C ILE A 327 20.57 8.47 -20.41
N ASP A 328 20.18 9.13 -21.50
CA ASP A 328 20.95 9.13 -22.76
C ASP A 328 22.33 9.77 -22.57
N ALA A 329 22.44 10.84 -21.78
CA ALA A 329 23.71 11.52 -21.50
C ALA A 329 24.66 10.70 -20.61
N VAL A 330 24.14 9.94 -19.67
CA VAL A 330 24.96 9.19 -18.68
C VAL A 330 25.28 7.78 -19.17
N ILE A 331 24.30 7.10 -19.76
CA ILE A 331 24.38 5.67 -20.09
C ILE A 331 24.59 5.46 -21.59
N GLY A 332 24.02 6.31 -22.42
CA GLY A 332 23.95 6.11 -23.85
C GLY A 332 22.80 5.19 -24.27
N THR A 333 22.95 4.57 -25.46
CA THR A 333 21.92 3.71 -26.08
C THR A 333 22.37 2.25 -26.24
N GLU A 334 23.60 1.93 -25.86
CA GLU A 334 24.24 0.64 -26.14
C GLU A 334 23.97 -0.40 -25.02
N ARG A 335 23.57 0.04 -23.85
CA ARG A 335 23.22 -0.82 -22.72
C ARG A 335 22.00 -0.31 -21.96
N LEU A 336 21.43 -1.16 -21.12
CA LEU A 336 20.39 -0.78 -20.17
C LEU A 336 20.97 -0.25 -18.85
N PRO A 337 20.21 0.58 -18.11
CA PRO A 337 20.55 1.00 -16.76
C PRO A 337 20.72 -0.15 -15.78
N THR A 338 21.67 -0.01 -14.86
CA THR A 338 21.89 -0.91 -13.72
C THR A 338 21.78 -0.12 -12.40
N PHE A 339 21.86 -0.81 -11.27
CA PHE A 339 21.86 -0.15 -9.96
C PHE A 339 23.11 0.72 -9.72
N GLU A 340 24.21 0.44 -10.39
CA GLU A 340 25.45 1.23 -10.29
C GLU A 340 25.28 2.63 -10.86
N ASP A 341 24.37 2.81 -11.81
CA ASP A 341 24.09 4.10 -12.45
C ASP A 341 23.25 5.04 -11.57
N ARG A 342 22.63 4.54 -10.49
CA ARG A 342 21.64 5.27 -9.70
C ARG A 342 22.15 6.62 -9.19
N SER A 343 23.35 6.65 -8.66
CA SER A 343 23.96 7.88 -8.13
C SER A 343 24.22 8.95 -9.20
N SER A 344 24.31 8.56 -10.46
CA SER A 344 24.55 9.41 -11.62
C SER A 344 23.26 9.88 -12.33
N LEU A 345 22.09 9.47 -11.84
CA LEU A 345 20.77 9.75 -12.43
C LEU A 345 19.83 10.49 -11.44
N PRO A 346 20.22 11.71 -10.97
CA PRO A 346 19.44 12.43 -9.97
C PRO A 346 18.05 12.83 -10.45
N TYR A 347 17.83 13.08 -11.75
CA TYR A 347 16.49 13.41 -12.24
C TYR A 347 15.55 12.19 -12.25
N VAL A 348 16.05 11.01 -12.57
CA VAL A 348 15.29 9.75 -12.43
C VAL A 348 14.95 9.49 -10.95
N GLU A 349 15.88 9.78 -10.02
CA GLU A 349 15.59 9.70 -8.58
C GLU A 349 14.48 10.69 -8.18
N ALA A 350 14.51 11.92 -8.71
CA ALA A 350 13.46 12.91 -8.49
C ALA A 350 12.09 12.45 -9.05
N VAL A 351 12.07 11.79 -10.21
CA VAL A 351 10.87 11.16 -10.79
C VAL A 351 10.29 10.10 -9.85
N LEU A 352 11.14 9.24 -9.27
CA LEU A 352 10.69 8.25 -8.28
C LEU A 352 10.08 8.93 -7.05
N ARG A 353 10.75 9.94 -6.49
CA ARG A 353 10.25 10.70 -5.33
C ARG A 353 8.92 11.38 -5.62
N GLU A 354 8.78 11.99 -6.80
CA GLU A 354 7.53 12.63 -7.24
C GLU A 354 6.41 11.62 -7.45
N THR A 355 6.71 10.44 -7.97
CA THR A 355 5.74 9.35 -8.11
C THR A 355 5.15 8.95 -6.74
N LEU A 356 6.00 8.78 -5.73
CA LEU A 356 5.58 8.45 -4.36
C LEU A 356 4.78 9.57 -3.71
N ARG A 357 5.12 10.84 -4.00
CA ARG A 357 4.43 12.02 -3.46
C ARG A 357 3.11 12.27 -4.16
N TRP A 358 3.12 12.31 -5.52
CA TRP A 358 2.04 12.89 -6.32
C TRP A 358 0.71 12.18 -6.13
N HIS A 359 0.71 10.85 -6.07
CA HIS A 359 -0.47 10.07 -5.73
C HIS A 359 -0.09 8.89 -4.82
N PRO A 360 -0.09 9.08 -3.50
CA PRO A 360 0.24 8.01 -2.57
C PRO A 360 -0.73 6.84 -2.71
N VAL A 361 -0.21 5.63 -2.91
CA VAL A 361 -1.04 4.41 -3.07
C VAL A 361 -1.84 4.05 -1.82
N PHE A 362 -1.40 4.50 -0.64
CA PHE A 362 -2.14 4.43 0.62
C PHE A 362 -2.47 5.84 1.13
N PRO A 363 -3.52 6.49 0.59
CA PRO A 363 -3.81 7.90 0.92
C PRO A 363 -4.05 8.18 2.40
N LEU A 364 -4.53 7.20 3.17
CA LEU A 364 -4.75 7.27 4.62
C LEU A 364 -3.78 6.40 5.43
N GLY A 365 -2.79 5.80 4.79
CA GLY A 365 -1.94 4.81 5.42
C GLY A 365 -2.74 3.63 5.97
N LEU A 366 -2.16 2.91 6.94
CA LEU A 366 -2.88 1.89 7.71
C LEU A 366 -3.18 2.45 9.10
N PRO A 367 -4.42 2.35 9.59
CA PRO A 367 -4.82 2.95 10.87
C PRO A 367 -3.97 2.45 12.05
N HIS A 368 -3.50 3.38 12.87
CA HIS A 368 -2.91 3.14 14.18
C HIS A 368 -3.99 3.12 15.27
N TYR A 369 -3.62 2.74 16.48
CA TYR A 369 -4.54 2.68 17.61
C TYR A 369 -3.82 3.03 18.90
N THR A 370 -4.46 3.82 19.75
CA THR A 370 -3.87 4.24 21.01
C THR A 370 -3.98 3.15 22.05
N SER A 371 -2.83 2.72 22.59
CA SER A 371 -2.75 1.74 23.71
C SER A 371 -2.98 2.39 25.07
N ASP A 372 -2.80 3.70 25.15
CA ASP A 372 -3.06 4.54 26.33
C ASP A 372 -3.54 5.92 25.90
N SER A 373 -4.01 6.73 26.87
CA SER A 373 -4.38 8.10 26.65
C SER A 373 -3.15 9.03 26.61
N ASP A 374 -3.24 10.13 25.87
CA ASP A 374 -2.17 11.10 25.71
C ASP A 374 -2.69 12.55 25.71
N MET A 375 -1.79 13.49 25.97
CA MET A 375 -2.02 14.92 25.82
C MET A 375 -1.07 15.46 24.76
N TYR A 376 -1.62 16.08 23.72
CA TYR A 376 -0.87 16.71 22.65
C TYR A 376 -1.45 18.09 22.30
N ASN A 377 -0.65 19.14 22.40
CA ASN A 377 -1.06 20.52 22.12
C ASN A 377 -2.40 20.89 22.78
N GLU A 378 -2.53 20.67 24.09
CA GLU A 378 -3.74 20.91 24.91
C GLU A 378 -4.94 20.00 24.57
N HIS A 379 -4.82 19.10 23.60
CA HIS A 379 -5.86 18.16 23.24
C HIS A 379 -5.67 16.81 23.91
N TYR A 380 -6.72 16.31 24.49
CA TYR A 380 -6.78 14.97 25.05
C TYR A 380 -7.11 13.94 23.95
N ILE A 381 -6.22 12.97 23.78
CA ILE A 381 -6.41 11.83 22.89
C ILE A 381 -6.68 10.62 23.77
N PRO A 382 -7.91 10.07 23.78
CA PRO A 382 -8.25 8.94 24.63
C PRO A 382 -7.52 7.66 24.25
N LYS A 383 -7.36 6.76 25.20
CA LYS A 383 -7.06 5.33 24.95
C LYS A 383 -8.15 4.71 24.07
N GLY A 384 -7.77 3.82 23.16
CA GLY A 384 -8.73 3.10 22.33
C GLY A 384 -9.29 3.94 21.17
N VAL A 385 -8.50 4.87 20.65
CA VAL A 385 -8.84 5.70 19.49
C VAL A 385 -8.08 5.21 18.27
N MET A 386 -8.77 5.11 17.15
CA MET A 386 -8.15 4.89 15.83
C MET A 386 -7.45 6.19 15.39
N VAL A 387 -6.20 6.10 14.99
CA VAL A 387 -5.40 7.24 14.52
C VAL A 387 -5.00 7.00 13.09
N VAL A 388 -5.38 7.93 12.21
CA VAL A 388 -5.19 7.84 10.76
C VAL A 388 -4.26 8.97 10.31
N ALA A 389 -3.17 8.62 9.65
CA ALA A 389 -2.31 9.60 8.99
C ALA A 389 -2.86 9.88 7.60
N ASN A 390 -3.29 11.11 7.33
CA ASN A 390 -3.73 11.52 6.01
C ASN A 390 -2.52 11.81 5.11
N ILE A 391 -1.94 10.74 4.55
CA ILE A 391 -0.78 10.80 3.65
C ILE A 391 -1.08 11.69 2.44
N TRP A 392 -2.33 11.65 1.95
CA TRP A 392 -2.80 12.50 0.86
C TRP A 392 -2.67 14.00 1.20
N ALA A 393 -3.13 14.43 2.36
CA ALA A 393 -2.97 15.83 2.79
C ALA A 393 -1.50 16.21 2.93
N MET A 394 -0.68 15.32 3.53
CA MET A 394 0.75 15.54 3.71
C MET A 394 1.49 15.66 2.38
N SER A 395 1.08 14.94 1.36
CA SER A 395 1.65 15.00 0.00
C SER A 395 1.24 16.26 -0.77
N ARG A 396 0.27 17.01 -0.24
CA ARG A 396 -0.31 18.22 -0.85
C ARG A 396 -0.16 19.46 0.01
N ASP A 397 0.74 19.43 0.96
CA ASP A 397 1.12 20.60 1.75
C ASP A 397 1.77 21.65 0.82
N GLU A 398 1.02 22.71 0.49
CA GLU A 398 1.45 23.75 -0.45
C GLU A 398 2.68 24.52 0.02
N ALA A 399 2.90 24.60 1.35
CA ALA A 399 4.09 25.23 1.91
C ALA A 399 5.36 24.43 1.59
N LYS A 400 5.23 23.10 1.51
CA LYS A 400 6.34 22.19 1.17
C LYS A 400 6.40 21.85 -0.31
N TYR A 401 5.24 21.68 -0.95
CA TYR A 401 5.08 21.25 -2.35
C TYR A 401 4.21 22.27 -3.12
N PRO A 402 4.76 23.38 -3.58
CA PRO A 402 4.03 24.36 -4.39
C PRO A 402 3.39 23.70 -5.61
N ASN A 403 2.14 24.07 -5.94
CA ASN A 403 1.33 23.44 -7.00
C ASN A 403 1.30 21.91 -6.87
N PRO A 404 0.78 21.37 -5.76
CA PRO A 404 0.97 19.96 -5.41
C PRO A 404 0.23 18.98 -6.35
N ASN A 405 -0.70 19.47 -7.15
CA ASN A 405 -1.44 18.67 -8.14
C ASN A 405 -0.64 18.42 -9.43
N ASP A 406 0.41 19.18 -9.68
CA ASP A 406 1.28 18.99 -10.84
C ASP A 406 2.33 17.93 -10.53
N PHE A 407 2.56 17.03 -11.49
CA PHE A 407 3.69 16.11 -11.44
C PHE A 407 4.96 16.86 -11.83
N ASN A 408 5.74 17.26 -10.85
CA ASN A 408 6.93 18.09 -11.05
C ASN A 408 8.14 17.56 -10.26
N PRO A 409 9.03 16.79 -10.87
CA PRO A 409 10.26 16.31 -10.23
C PRO A 409 11.23 17.42 -9.81
N ASP A 410 11.16 18.61 -10.42
CA ASP A 410 12.08 19.72 -10.12
C ASP A 410 12.00 20.22 -8.69
N ARG A 411 10.89 19.95 -7.99
CA ARG A 411 10.73 20.30 -6.57
C ARG A 411 11.73 19.63 -5.62
N PHE A 412 12.36 18.55 -6.08
CA PHE A 412 13.36 17.83 -5.29
C PHE A 412 14.79 18.31 -5.53
N PHE A 413 14.97 19.36 -6.33
CA PHE A 413 16.27 19.98 -6.53
C PHE A 413 16.43 21.26 -5.71
N MET A 414 17.63 21.43 -5.15
CA MET A 414 18.06 22.68 -4.56
C MET A 414 18.56 23.65 -5.66
N PRO A 415 18.72 24.93 -5.36
CA PRO A 415 19.20 25.93 -6.34
C PRO A 415 20.58 25.62 -6.94
N ASP A 416 21.40 24.82 -6.25
CA ASP A 416 22.72 24.36 -6.70
C ASP A 416 22.64 23.15 -7.65
N GLY A 417 21.44 22.65 -7.94
CA GLY A 417 21.21 21.52 -8.82
C GLY A 417 21.34 20.15 -8.14
N GLN A 418 21.59 20.08 -6.84
CA GLN A 418 21.61 18.82 -6.10
C GLN A 418 20.21 18.45 -5.58
N LEU A 419 19.99 17.16 -5.35
CA LEU A 419 18.76 16.69 -4.72
C LEU A 419 18.70 17.16 -3.27
N ASN A 420 17.51 17.59 -2.83
CA ASN A 420 17.24 17.89 -1.43
C ASN A 420 17.05 16.59 -0.61
N ASP A 421 16.96 16.73 0.73
CA ASP A 421 16.85 15.61 1.67
C ASP A 421 15.44 15.00 1.76
N ASP A 422 14.46 15.46 0.98
CA ASP A 422 13.11 14.95 1.02
C ASP A 422 12.95 13.66 0.22
N THR A 423 13.06 12.54 0.90
CA THR A 423 12.93 11.19 0.32
C THR A 423 11.49 10.70 0.22
N VAL A 424 10.50 11.52 0.62
CA VAL A 424 9.07 11.17 0.64
C VAL A 424 8.77 9.93 1.50
N ASP A 425 9.54 9.72 2.53
CA ASP A 425 9.48 8.53 3.40
C ASP A 425 8.14 8.35 4.09
N PHE A 426 7.39 9.42 4.29
CA PHE A 426 6.05 9.37 4.86
C PHE A 426 5.07 8.51 4.04
N SER A 427 5.33 8.28 2.74
CA SER A 427 4.54 7.39 1.90
C SER A 427 4.62 5.92 2.35
N PHE A 428 5.69 5.55 3.06
CA PHE A 428 5.91 4.23 3.66
C PHE A 428 5.40 4.12 5.11
N GLY A 429 4.76 5.17 5.62
CA GLY A 429 4.24 5.22 7.00
C GLY A 429 5.26 5.70 8.03
N PHE A 430 4.94 5.52 9.33
CA PHE A 430 5.64 6.16 10.43
C PHE A 430 6.05 5.20 11.55
N GLY A 431 7.14 5.54 12.22
CA GLY A 431 7.58 4.97 13.47
C GLY A 431 7.78 3.45 13.43
N ARG A 432 7.34 2.75 14.49
CA ARG A 432 7.51 1.29 14.59
C ARG A 432 6.71 0.52 13.54
N ARG A 433 5.76 1.17 12.86
CA ARG A 433 4.89 0.58 11.84
C ARG A 433 5.27 0.96 10.41
N ILE A 434 6.40 1.63 10.22
CA ILE A 434 6.93 1.92 8.88
C ILE A 434 7.03 0.62 8.05
N CYS A 435 6.85 0.72 6.74
CA CYS A 435 6.94 -0.41 5.83
C CYS A 435 8.26 -1.18 6.01
N THR A 436 8.17 -2.49 6.23
CA THR A 436 9.34 -3.36 6.39
C THR A 436 10.11 -3.55 5.11
N GLY A 437 9.43 -3.51 3.97
CA GLY A 437 9.98 -3.67 2.62
C GLY A 437 10.39 -2.36 1.96
N LYS A 438 10.47 -1.22 2.67
CA LYS A 438 10.74 0.09 2.08
C LYS A 438 11.97 0.09 1.17
N HIS A 439 13.10 -0.44 1.62
CA HIS A 439 14.35 -0.43 0.86
C HIS A 439 14.25 -1.34 -0.37
N PHE A 440 13.69 -2.52 -0.21
CA PHE A 440 13.44 -3.47 -1.28
C PHE A 440 12.47 -2.90 -2.33
N ALA A 441 11.35 -2.30 -1.90
CA ALA A 441 10.36 -1.68 -2.79
C ALA A 441 10.95 -0.47 -3.53
N ASN A 442 11.74 0.37 -2.84
CA ASN A 442 12.40 1.52 -3.44
C ASN A 442 13.38 1.10 -4.55
N ALA A 443 14.16 0.04 -4.33
CA ALA A 443 15.04 -0.53 -5.34
C ALA A 443 14.26 -1.09 -6.53
N SER A 444 13.18 -1.88 -6.29
CA SER A 444 12.32 -2.41 -7.35
C SER A 444 11.68 -1.31 -8.19
N LEU A 445 11.18 -0.25 -7.55
CA LEU A 445 10.59 0.89 -8.23
C LEU A 445 11.62 1.63 -9.07
N TRP A 446 12.81 1.90 -8.50
CA TRP A 446 13.85 2.64 -9.20
C TRP A 446 14.28 1.91 -10.47
N ILE A 447 14.64 0.62 -10.37
CA ILE A 447 15.11 -0.14 -11.52
C ILE A 447 14.03 -0.31 -12.60
N ALA A 448 12.77 -0.49 -12.21
CA ALA A 448 11.67 -0.53 -13.17
C ALA A 448 11.47 0.82 -13.85
N ILE A 449 11.45 1.94 -13.11
CA ILE A 449 11.27 3.29 -13.64
C ILE A 449 12.39 3.65 -14.62
N VAL A 450 13.66 3.44 -14.26
CA VAL A 450 14.77 3.80 -15.12
C VAL A 450 14.80 2.93 -16.38
N SER A 451 14.52 1.64 -16.26
CA SER A 451 14.46 0.70 -17.41
C SER A 451 13.31 1.04 -18.35
N LEU A 452 12.13 1.36 -17.81
CA LEU A 452 10.96 1.79 -18.59
C LEU A 452 11.24 3.11 -19.31
N LEU A 453 11.86 4.10 -18.66
CA LEU A 453 12.23 5.38 -19.27
C LEU A 453 13.33 5.23 -20.33
N ALA A 454 14.27 4.33 -20.14
CA ALA A 454 15.30 4.04 -21.13
C ALA A 454 14.70 3.46 -22.41
N THR A 455 13.64 2.67 -22.32
CA THR A 455 13.13 1.86 -23.42
C THR A 455 11.86 2.42 -24.06
N PHE A 456 10.96 3.05 -23.30
CA PHE A 456 9.62 3.42 -23.78
C PHE A 456 9.30 4.90 -23.64
N ARG A 457 8.30 5.32 -24.45
CA ARG A 457 7.56 6.59 -24.31
C ARG A 457 6.13 6.28 -23.95
N PHE A 458 5.64 6.95 -22.92
CA PHE A 458 4.26 6.88 -22.45
C PHE A 458 3.51 8.09 -22.99
N MET A 459 2.45 7.84 -23.78
CA MET A 459 1.72 8.88 -24.49
C MET A 459 0.22 8.74 -24.25
N LYS A 460 -0.49 9.85 -24.35
CA LYS A 460 -1.95 9.87 -24.24
C LYS A 460 -2.59 8.99 -25.31
N PRO A 461 -3.78 8.43 -25.06
CA PRO A 461 -4.56 7.73 -26.08
C PRO A 461 -4.95 8.68 -27.22
N LEU A 462 -5.30 8.12 -28.37
CA LEU A 462 -5.83 8.86 -29.50
C LEU A 462 -7.35 8.66 -29.59
N ASP A 463 -8.06 9.68 -30.07
CA ASP A 463 -9.44 9.56 -30.52
C ASP A 463 -9.52 8.95 -31.93
N ASP A 464 -10.75 8.84 -32.46
CA ASP A 464 -11.00 8.29 -33.81
C ASP A 464 -10.39 9.15 -34.93
N ASP A 465 -10.12 10.43 -34.65
CA ASP A 465 -9.46 11.37 -35.58
C ASP A 465 -7.93 11.37 -35.47
N GLY A 466 -7.38 10.54 -34.57
CA GLY A 466 -5.93 10.43 -34.34
C GLY A 466 -5.33 11.54 -33.48
N LYS A 467 -6.15 12.31 -32.75
CA LYS A 467 -5.70 13.36 -31.83
C LYS A 467 -5.52 12.80 -30.42
N GLU A 468 -4.51 13.31 -29.70
CA GLU A 468 -4.32 12.96 -28.29
C GLU A 468 -5.46 13.50 -27.43
N VAL A 469 -6.01 12.62 -26.60
CA VAL A 469 -7.07 12.94 -25.63
C VAL A 469 -6.63 12.58 -24.23
N ASP A 470 -7.22 13.26 -23.24
CA ASP A 470 -6.96 12.91 -21.83
C ASP A 470 -7.54 11.53 -21.53
N PRO A 471 -6.79 10.69 -20.79
CA PRO A 471 -7.24 9.35 -20.46
C PRO A 471 -8.47 9.40 -19.54
N ILE A 472 -9.50 8.63 -19.86
CA ILE A 472 -10.66 8.43 -19.00
C ILE A 472 -10.45 7.12 -18.26
N PHE A 473 -10.40 7.18 -16.93
CA PHE A 473 -10.21 6.01 -16.06
C PHE A 473 -10.88 6.22 -14.70
N GLU A 474 -11.08 5.12 -13.99
CA GLU A 474 -11.59 5.14 -12.62
C GLU A 474 -10.45 4.82 -11.63
N TRP A 475 -10.51 5.45 -10.46
CA TRP A 475 -9.65 5.10 -9.34
C TRP A 475 -10.23 3.91 -8.57
N THR A 476 -9.37 3.04 -8.08
CA THR A 476 -9.78 2.00 -7.13
C THR A 476 -10.40 2.64 -5.88
N THR A 477 -11.37 1.96 -5.31
CA THR A 477 -12.02 2.39 -4.05
C THR A 477 -11.49 1.54 -2.89
N GLY A 478 -11.22 2.17 -1.75
CA GLY A 478 -10.80 1.43 -0.56
C GLY A 478 -9.48 1.94 0.04
N ILE A 479 -8.66 1.01 0.55
CA ILE A 479 -7.41 1.34 1.26
C ILE A 479 -6.31 1.75 0.27
N VAL A 480 -6.30 1.15 -0.92
CA VAL A 480 -5.32 1.38 -1.99
C VAL A 480 -5.95 2.21 -3.10
N SER A 481 -5.22 3.21 -3.61
CA SER A 481 -5.68 4.09 -4.68
C SER A 481 -4.71 4.06 -5.86
N HIS A 482 -5.20 3.57 -7.01
CA HIS A 482 -4.53 3.61 -8.31
C HIS A 482 -5.57 3.53 -9.44
N PRO A 483 -5.24 3.88 -10.70
CA PRO A 483 -6.13 3.68 -11.83
C PRO A 483 -6.48 2.21 -12.03
N VAL A 484 -7.76 1.89 -12.20
CA VAL A 484 -8.24 0.51 -12.44
C VAL A 484 -7.77 0.02 -13.80
N SER A 485 -7.95 0.87 -14.83
CA SER A 485 -7.48 0.63 -16.18
C SER A 485 -7.05 1.98 -16.74
N LEU A 486 -5.79 2.10 -17.10
CA LEU A 486 -5.21 3.36 -17.58
C LEU A 486 -4.94 3.24 -19.09
N PRO A 487 -5.76 3.89 -19.94
CA PRO A 487 -5.48 3.96 -21.38
C PRO A 487 -4.18 4.75 -21.62
N CYS A 488 -3.18 4.07 -22.17
CA CYS A 488 -1.88 4.67 -22.48
C CYS A 488 -1.30 4.01 -23.73
N ARG A 489 -0.72 4.80 -24.62
CA ARG A 489 0.10 4.27 -25.72
C ARG A 489 1.53 4.14 -25.25
N VAL A 490 2.02 2.93 -25.26
CA VAL A 490 3.42 2.62 -24.91
C VAL A 490 4.17 2.36 -26.21
N LEU A 491 5.12 3.23 -26.52
CA LEU A 491 5.90 3.18 -27.77
C LEU A 491 7.39 2.99 -27.44
N SER A 492 8.09 2.14 -28.20
CA SER A 492 9.54 2.07 -28.09
C SER A 492 10.17 3.42 -28.45
N ARG A 493 11.20 3.82 -27.71
CA ARG A 493 12.01 5.02 -28.00
C ARG A 493 12.85 4.88 -29.26
N HIS A 494 13.31 3.67 -29.53
CA HIS A 494 14.18 3.36 -30.64
C HIS A 494 13.39 2.58 -31.69
N PRO A 495 13.09 3.18 -32.86
CA PRO A 495 12.38 2.50 -33.94
C PRO A 495 13.09 1.20 -34.35
N GLY A 496 12.34 0.11 -34.48
CA GLY A 496 12.89 -1.19 -34.85
C GLY A 496 13.50 -1.99 -33.69
N THR A 497 13.26 -1.60 -32.43
CA THR A 497 13.59 -2.46 -31.30
C THR A 497 12.67 -3.67 -31.28
N THR A 498 13.20 -4.83 -31.61
CA THR A 498 12.55 -6.14 -31.49
C THR A 498 12.94 -6.79 -30.15
N THR A 499 12.23 -7.84 -29.78
CA THR A 499 12.58 -8.66 -28.60
C THR A 499 14.01 -9.20 -28.71
N GLU A 500 14.44 -9.62 -29.90
CA GLU A 500 15.80 -10.11 -30.17
C GLU A 500 16.84 -9.03 -29.90
N LYS A 501 16.67 -7.83 -30.50
CA LYS A 501 17.58 -6.70 -30.30
C LYS A 501 17.64 -6.26 -28.83
N LEU A 502 16.52 -6.31 -28.13
CA LEU A 502 16.51 -6.02 -26.69
C LEU A 502 17.25 -7.10 -25.90
N SER A 503 17.14 -8.38 -26.29
CA SER A 503 17.88 -9.46 -25.65
C SER A 503 19.40 -9.28 -25.81
N ASP A 504 19.86 -8.88 -27.00
CA ASP A 504 21.29 -8.55 -27.24
C ASP A 504 21.77 -7.41 -26.33
N ILE A 505 20.96 -6.35 -26.16
CA ILE A 505 21.29 -5.22 -25.28
C ILE A 505 21.28 -5.67 -23.81
N ILE A 506 20.39 -6.56 -23.40
CA ILE A 506 20.33 -7.12 -22.05
C ILE A 506 21.60 -7.92 -21.75
N GLU A 507 22.05 -8.77 -22.69
CA GLU A 507 23.30 -9.55 -22.54
C GLU A 507 24.53 -8.67 -22.37
N LEU A 508 24.57 -7.51 -23.02
CA LEU A 508 25.65 -6.52 -22.87
C LEU A 508 25.57 -5.73 -21.54
N SER A 509 24.45 -5.82 -20.82
CA SER A 509 24.18 -5.05 -19.60
C SER A 509 24.36 -5.88 -18.31
N VAL A 510 24.64 -7.16 -18.42
CA VAL A 510 24.92 -8.12 -17.33
C VAL A 510 26.40 -8.40 -17.26
#